data_573bfcc3238a34558a37014d5453af2d
#
_entry.id   573bfcc3238a34558a37014d5453af2d
#
_cell.length_a   1.000
_cell.length_b   1.000
_cell.length_c   1.000
_cell.angle_alpha   90.00
_cell.angle_beta   90.00
_cell.angle_gamma   90.00
#
_symmetry.space_group_name_H-M   'P 1'
#
loop_
_entity.id
_entity.type
_entity.pdbx_description
1 polymer ?
#
loop_
_entity_poly.entity_id
_entity_poly.type
_entity_poly.pdbx_seq_one_letter_code
_entity_poly.pdbx_strand_id
1 'polypeptide(L)'
;MMRPVIVMAGTPVDTQMVMDCLAAQGVEGVFCSISKDPVEQTAFQISSEREKAAVVTALFREAQAAHGCEQAFIYCNSLSGSVDFDAIARETGVAVVTPLDVYRALAPQYRSLAVIAANAQGAAGIERTLLLSNPDLTLRSAGILPVVLAIERGEEPEELVERHRLPELADWFAAQGAEALLLGCTHFPYFKEALSRRTRLPILDPAQEMLRLLGV
;
A
#
# COMPACT_ATOMS: atom_id res chain seq x y z
N MET A 1 -8.72 15.14 21.54
CA MET A 1 -8.14 13.84 21.14
C MET A 1 -8.67 13.50 19.75
N MET A 2 -7.83 13.03 18.86
CA MET A 2 -8.27 12.47 17.57
C MET A 2 -9.17 11.26 17.84
N ARG A 3 -10.22 11.07 17.04
CA ARG A 3 -11.05 9.85 17.14
C ARG A 3 -10.28 8.65 16.61
N PRO A 4 -10.63 7.42 17.06
CA PRO A 4 -10.01 6.23 16.51
C PRO A 4 -10.16 6.15 14.99
N VAL A 5 -9.12 5.67 14.32
CA VAL A 5 -9.01 5.60 12.85
C VAL A 5 -9.19 4.15 12.40
N ILE A 6 -10.04 3.89 11.42
CA ILE A 6 -10.12 2.57 10.78
C ILE A 6 -8.77 2.28 10.12
N VAL A 7 -8.11 1.21 10.52
CA VAL A 7 -6.85 0.75 9.92
C VAL A 7 -7.13 -0.50 9.09
N MET A 8 -6.95 -0.37 7.78
CA MET A 8 -7.23 -1.49 6.88
C MET A 8 -6.04 -1.75 5.97
N ALA A 9 -5.57 -2.98 6.00
CA ALA A 9 -4.64 -3.53 5.03
C ALA A 9 -5.15 -4.88 4.51
N GLY A 10 -4.34 -5.64 3.81
CA GLY A 10 -4.81 -6.86 3.14
C GLY A 10 -4.92 -8.05 4.08
N THR A 11 -3.93 -8.24 4.94
CA THR A 11 -3.80 -9.39 5.83
C THR A 11 -3.68 -8.96 7.29
N PRO A 12 -3.82 -9.87 8.27
CA PRO A 12 -3.59 -9.51 9.67
C PRO A 12 -2.17 -9.01 9.94
N VAL A 13 -1.16 -9.55 9.27
CA VAL A 13 0.26 -9.17 9.48
C VAL A 13 0.49 -7.73 9.04
N ASP A 14 0.15 -7.38 7.81
CA ASP A 14 0.36 -6.02 7.33
C ASP A 14 -0.58 -5.00 8.00
N THR A 15 -1.79 -5.40 8.40
CA THR A 15 -2.67 -4.55 9.22
C THR A 15 -2.04 -4.25 10.57
N GLN A 16 -1.43 -5.24 11.25
CA GLN A 16 -0.74 -5.02 12.52
C GLN A 16 0.48 -4.09 12.35
N MET A 17 1.27 -4.26 11.28
CA MET A 17 2.39 -3.35 10.98
C MET A 17 1.93 -1.89 10.84
N VAL A 18 0.76 -1.66 10.25
CA VAL A 18 0.17 -0.31 10.14
C VAL A 18 -0.34 0.20 11.49
N MET A 19 -0.98 -0.67 12.29
CA MET A 19 -1.40 -0.33 13.66
C MET A 19 -0.22 0.15 14.50
N ASP A 20 0.90 -0.57 14.46
CA ASP A 20 2.11 -0.23 15.20
C ASP A 20 2.70 1.12 14.73
N CYS A 21 2.68 1.36 13.42
CA CYS A 21 3.11 2.64 12.84
C CYS A 21 2.25 3.82 13.33
N LEU A 22 0.92 3.68 13.36
CA LEU A 22 0.00 4.70 13.86
C LEU A 22 0.12 4.90 15.37
N ALA A 23 0.26 3.82 16.14
CA ALA A 23 0.45 3.87 17.59
C ALA A 23 1.72 4.63 17.97
N ALA A 24 2.80 4.49 17.20
CA ALA A 24 4.04 5.26 17.38
C ALA A 24 3.84 6.78 17.18
N GLN A 25 2.79 7.20 16.48
CA GLN A 25 2.39 8.59 16.29
C GLN A 25 1.29 9.03 17.30
N GLY A 26 0.92 8.18 18.25
CA GLY A 26 -0.13 8.46 19.23
C GLY A 26 -1.56 8.38 18.66
N VAL A 27 -1.76 7.72 17.53
CA VAL A 27 -3.06 7.51 16.88
C VAL A 27 -3.63 6.16 17.30
N GLU A 28 -4.86 6.17 17.81
CA GLU A 28 -5.60 4.95 18.11
C GLU A 28 -6.21 4.37 16.82
N GLY A 29 -5.85 3.13 16.49
CA GLY A 29 -6.37 2.41 15.33
C GLY A 29 -7.46 1.41 15.69
N VAL A 30 -8.43 1.22 14.80
CA VAL A 30 -9.39 0.11 14.80
C VAL A 30 -8.98 -0.88 13.74
N PHE A 31 -8.59 -2.07 14.16
CA PHE A 31 -8.06 -3.11 13.30
C PHE A 31 -9.12 -3.70 12.36
N CYS A 32 -8.89 -3.61 11.04
CA CYS A 32 -9.75 -4.20 10.00
C CYS A 32 -8.89 -4.91 8.95
N SER A 33 -8.88 -6.24 8.94
CA SER A 33 -8.22 -7.05 7.90
C SER A 33 -9.26 -7.58 6.90
N ILE A 34 -8.90 -7.59 5.61
CA ILE A 34 -9.81 -8.06 4.54
C ILE A 34 -9.70 -9.57 4.33
N SER A 35 -8.54 -10.15 4.56
CA SER A 35 -8.24 -11.55 4.30
C SER A 35 -7.33 -12.13 5.37
N LYS A 36 -7.18 -13.46 5.38
CA LYS A 36 -6.32 -14.17 6.35
C LYS A 36 -4.87 -14.22 5.91
N ASP A 37 -4.64 -14.17 4.61
CA ASP A 37 -3.33 -14.32 3.99
C ASP A 37 -3.26 -13.64 2.61
N PRO A 38 -2.07 -13.48 2.02
CA PRO A 38 -1.89 -12.81 0.72
C PRO A 38 -2.56 -13.52 -0.47
N VAL A 39 -2.82 -14.83 -0.37
CA VAL A 39 -3.48 -15.60 -1.43
C VAL A 39 -4.97 -15.28 -1.44
N GLU A 40 -5.62 -15.32 -0.26
CA GLU A 40 -7.02 -14.93 -0.09
C GLU A 40 -7.23 -13.45 -0.47
N GLN A 41 -6.29 -12.58 -0.11
CA GLN A 41 -6.30 -11.18 -0.53
C GLN A 41 -6.29 -11.03 -2.05
N THR A 42 -5.47 -11.80 -2.75
CA THR A 42 -5.43 -11.78 -4.23
C THR A 42 -6.78 -12.21 -4.80
N ALA A 43 -7.40 -13.24 -4.23
CA ALA A 43 -8.74 -13.68 -4.65
C ALA A 43 -9.81 -12.60 -4.42
N PHE A 44 -9.78 -11.93 -3.27
CA PHE A 44 -10.68 -10.80 -2.99
C PHE A 44 -10.53 -9.66 -4.01
N GLN A 45 -9.31 -9.31 -4.40
CA GLN A 45 -9.04 -8.23 -5.36
C GLN A 45 -9.65 -8.46 -6.74
N ILE A 46 -9.78 -9.73 -7.17
CA ILE A 46 -10.37 -10.11 -8.45
C ILE A 46 -11.87 -10.41 -8.36
N SER A 47 -12.48 -10.36 -7.17
CA SER A 47 -13.92 -10.52 -7.01
C SER A 47 -14.69 -9.33 -7.60
N SER A 48 -16.01 -9.43 -7.65
CA SER A 48 -16.85 -8.38 -8.26
C SER A 48 -16.76 -7.05 -7.49
N GLU A 49 -16.86 -5.92 -8.20
CA GLU A 49 -16.88 -4.59 -7.59
C GLU A 49 -17.96 -4.46 -6.51
N ARG A 50 -19.13 -5.06 -6.77
CA ARG A 50 -20.26 -5.07 -5.82
C ARG A 50 -19.93 -5.80 -4.52
N GLU A 51 -19.25 -6.94 -4.62
CA GLU A 51 -18.85 -7.74 -3.47
C GLU A 51 -17.79 -7.02 -2.64
N LYS A 52 -16.77 -6.47 -3.29
CA LYS A 52 -15.71 -5.67 -2.64
C LYS A 52 -16.31 -4.48 -1.90
N ALA A 53 -17.16 -3.71 -2.56
CA ALA A 53 -17.81 -2.55 -1.96
C ALA A 53 -18.67 -2.95 -0.76
N ALA A 54 -19.47 -3.99 -0.86
CA ALA A 54 -20.35 -4.46 0.22
C ALA A 54 -19.56 -4.86 1.47
N VAL A 55 -18.46 -5.62 1.30
CA VAL A 55 -17.61 -6.05 2.42
C VAL A 55 -16.97 -4.84 3.12
N VAL A 56 -16.34 -3.94 2.35
CA VAL A 56 -15.63 -2.79 2.93
C VAL A 56 -16.61 -1.82 3.58
N THR A 57 -17.76 -1.53 2.95
CA THR A 57 -18.80 -0.66 3.53
C THR A 57 -19.32 -1.23 4.85
N ALA A 58 -19.53 -2.54 4.94
CA ALA A 58 -19.98 -3.18 6.17
C ALA A 58 -18.96 -3.01 7.31
N LEU A 59 -17.67 -3.25 7.04
CA LEU A 59 -16.58 -3.03 8.02
C LEU A 59 -16.48 -1.58 8.48
N PHE A 60 -16.64 -0.62 7.57
CA PHE A 60 -16.63 0.81 7.93
C PHE A 60 -17.78 1.17 8.85
N ARG A 61 -19.00 0.71 8.52
CA ARG A 61 -20.20 0.97 9.35
C ARG A 61 -20.09 0.31 10.73
N GLU A 62 -19.53 -0.88 10.82
CA GLU A 62 -19.26 -1.55 12.10
C GLU A 62 -18.28 -0.75 12.95
N ALA A 63 -17.15 -0.32 12.39
CA ALA A 63 -16.16 0.51 13.08
C ALA A 63 -16.74 1.86 13.51
N GLN A 64 -17.56 2.51 12.68
CA GLN A 64 -18.26 3.74 13.04
C GLN A 64 -19.21 3.52 14.23
N ALA A 65 -20.01 2.45 14.19
CA ALA A 65 -21.00 2.17 15.23
C ALA A 65 -20.34 1.82 16.56
N ALA A 66 -19.25 1.03 16.53
CA ALA A 66 -18.57 0.55 17.74
C ALA A 66 -17.59 1.58 18.33
N HIS A 67 -16.90 2.37 17.52
CA HIS A 67 -15.77 3.20 17.92
C HIS A 67 -15.90 4.68 17.55
N GLY A 68 -16.93 5.07 16.78
CA GLY A 68 -17.12 6.45 16.34
C GLY A 68 -16.08 6.94 15.35
N CYS A 69 -15.52 6.02 14.54
CA CYS A 69 -14.52 6.36 13.52
C CYS A 69 -15.06 7.30 12.45
N GLU A 70 -14.31 8.34 12.12
CA GLU A 70 -14.62 9.30 11.05
C GLU A 70 -13.55 9.28 9.95
N GLN A 71 -12.43 8.62 10.18
CA GLN A 71 -11.32 8.49 9.23
C GLN A 71 -10.92 7.03 9.04
N ALA A 72 -10.41 6.71 7.86
CA ALA A 72 -9.85 5.41 7.52
C ALA A 72 -8.46 5.58 6.86
N PHE A 73 -7.51 4.79 7.33
CA PHE A 73 -6.15 4.71 6.82
C PHE A 73 -5.98 3.35 6.12
N ILE A 74 -6.05 3.38 4.79
CA ILE A 74 -6.01 2.19 3.95
C ILE A 74 -4.59 2.03 3.40
N TYR A 75 -3.70 1.45 4.18
CA TYR A 75 -2.32 1.27 3.74
C TYR A 75 -2.16 -0.08 3.03
N CYS A 76 -2.89 -0.25 1.94
CA CYS A 76 -2.78 -1.41 1.05
C CYS A 76 -2.96 -0.97 -0.40
N ASN A 77 -1.88 -1.04 -1.19
CA ASN A 77 -1.88 -0.57 -2.57
C ASN A 77 -2.81 -1.37 -3.47
N SER A 78 -2.76 -2.70 -3.37
CA SER A 78 -3.58 -3.57 -4.19
C SER A 78 -5.06 -3.47 -3.84
N LEU A 79 -5.39 -3.30 -2.55
CA LEU A 79 -6.77 -3.04 -2.11
C LEU A 79 -7.25 -1.67 -2.61
N SER A 80 -6.44 -0.62 -2.44
CA SER A 80 -6.77 0.74 -2.90
C SER A 80 -6.97 0.82 -4.42
N GLY A 81 -6.24 0.03 -5.19
CA GLY A 81 -6.39 -0.06 -6.65
C GLY A 81 -7.57 -0.89 -7.13
N SER A 82 -8.16 -1.73 -6.25
CA SER A 82 -9.23 -2.67 -6.60
C SER A 82 -10.60 -2.32 -5.99
N VAL A 83 -10.68 -1.38 -5.07
CA VAL A 83 -11.91 -0.92 -4.39
C VAL A 83 -12.13 0.56 -4.67
N ASP A 84 -13.35 0.96 -4.98
CA ASP A 84 -13.75 2.37 -5.10
C ASP A 84 -13.96 2.98 -3.71
N PHE A 85 -12.86 3.36 -3.06
CA PHE A 85 -12.92 4.02 -1.75
C PHE A 85 -13.57 5.41 -1.79
N ASP A 86 -13.54 6.10 -2.93
CA ASP A 86 -14.22 7.38 -3.08
C ASP A 86 -15.74 7.21 -3.02
N ALA A 87 -16.29 6.14 -3.62
CA ALA A 87 -17.72 5.82 -3.51
C ALA A 87 -18.10 5.42 -2.07
N ILE A 88 -17.27 4.60 -1.41
CA ILE A 88 -17.50 4.18 -0.02
C ILE A 88 -17.42 5.37 0.94
N ALA A 89 -16.46 6.27 0.76
CA ALA A 89 -16.34 7.51 1.54
C ALA A 89 -17.60 8.37 1.43
N ARG A 90 -18.13 8.56 0.20
CA ARG A 90 -19.40 9.29 -0.01
C ARG A 90 -20.59 8.62 0.66
N GLU A 91 -20.65 7.27 0.64
CA GLU A 91 -21.76 6.50 1.22
C GLU A 91 -21.73 6.49 2.75
N THR A 92 -20.54 6.40 3.35
CA THR A 92 -20.35 6.22 4.80
C THR A 92 -20.07 7.53 5.54
N GLY A 93 -19.59 8.56 4.85
CA GLY A 93 -19.09 9.79 5.43
C GLY A 93 -17.71 9.67 6.10
N VAL A 94 -17.02 8.53 5.94
CA VAL A 94 -15.65 8.31 6.43
C VAL A 94 -14.66 8.95 5.48
N ALA A 95 -13.76 9.81 5.99
CA ALA A 95 -12.64 10.34 5.20
C ALA A 95 -11.57 9.25 5.04
N VAL A 96 -11.21 8.94 3.80
CA VAL A 96 -10.28 7.84 3.49
C VAL A 96 -8.95 8.38 2.99
N VAL A 97 -7.85 7.85 3.55
CA VAL A 97 -6.48 8.10 3.07
C VAL A 97 -5.90 6.79 2.52
N THR A 98 -5.38 6.85 1.31
CA THR A 98 -4.78 5.71 0.60
C THR A 98 -3.39 6.05 0.06
N PRO A 99 -2.53 5.06 -0.27
CA PRO A 99 -1.28 5.31 -0.99
C PRO A 99 -1.50 5.96 -2.36
N LEU A 100 -2.66 5.73 -2.99
CA LEU A 100 -2.97 6.30 -4.30
C LEU A 100 -3.10 7.82 -4.26
N ASP A 101 -3.51 8.40 -3.12
CA ASP A 101 -3.57 9.86 -2.93
C ASP A 101 -2.16 10.46 -2.99
N VAL A 102 -1.19 9.79 -2.37
CA VAL A 102 0.23 10.16 -2.44
C VAL A 102 0.74 10.06 -3.88
N TYR A 103 0.40 8.99 -4.60
CA TYR A 103 0.87 8.78 -5.97
C TYR A 103 0.33 9.79 -6.96
N ARG A 104 -0.91 10.25 -6.79
CA ARG A 104 -1.48 11.35 -7.60
C ARG A 104 -0.63 12.63 -7.49
N ALA A 105 -0.17 12.97 -6.28
CA ALA A 105 0.68 14.12 -6.05
C ALA A 105 2.14 13.91 -6.50
N LEU A 106 2.61 12.65 -6.48
CA LEU A 106 3.98 12.29 -6.81
C LEU A 106 4.23 12.22 -8.33
N ALA A 107 3.28 11.69 -9.09
CA ALA A 107 3.43 11.39 -10.51
C ALA A 107 3.95 12.55 -11.37
N PRO A 108 3.49 13.82 -11.18
CA PRO A 108 3.99 14.95 -11.98
C PRO A 108 5.47 15.32 -11.73
N GLN A 109 6.08 14.79 -10.67
CA GLN A 109 7.45 15.10 -10.28
C GLN A 109 8.50 14.24 -11.00
N TYR A 110 8.07 13.19 -11.70
CA TYR A 110 8.95 12.21 -12.34
C TYR A 110 8.63 12.05 -13.83
N ARG A 111 9.64 11.63 -14.58
CA ARG A 111 9.51 11.22 -16.00
C ARG A 111 9.53 9.71 -16.14
N SER A 112 10.19 9.01 -15.23
CA SER A 112 10.31 7.55 -15.25
C SER A 112 10.37 6.99 -13.84
N LEU A 113 9.45 6.08 -13.51
CA LEU A 113 9.42 5.39 -12.23
C LEU A 113 9.47 3.88 -12.41
N ALA A 114 10.15 3.23 -11.48
CA ALA A 114 10.00 1.80 -11.23
C ALA A 114 8.99 1.58 -10.10
N VAL A 115 8.21 0.51 -10.18
CA VAL A 115 7.23 0.12 -9.16
C VAL A 115 7.40 -1.36 -8.83
N ILE A 116 7.57 -1.69 -7.57
CA ILE A 116 7.39 -3.06 -7.08
C ILE A 116 6.12 -3.15 -6.27
N ALA A 117 5.30 -4.15 -6.54
CA ALA A 117 4.02 -4.39 -5.86
C ALA A 117 3.91 -5.84 -5.38
N ALA A 118 2.94 -6.12 -4.51
CA ALA A 118 2.71 -7.48 -4.03
C ALA A 118 2.40 -8.46 -5.17
N ASN A 119 1.56 -8.03 -6.12
CA ASN A 119 1.11 -8.84 -7.26
C ASN A 119 0.77 -7.94 -8.46
N ALA A 120 0.36 -8.56 -9.57
CA ALA A 120 0.02 -7.87 -10.80
C ALA A 120 -1.18 -6.92 -10.65
N GLN A 121 -2.18 -7.27 -9.83
CA GLN A 121 -3.36 -6.43 -9.57
C GLN A 121 -2.96 -5.14 -8.84
N GLY A 122 -2.08 -5.26 -7.83
CA GLY A 122 -1.52 -4.11 -7.13
C GLY A 122 -0.71 -3.20 -8.07
N ALA A 123 0.15 -3.79 -8.89
CA ALA A 123 0.92 -3.04 -9.90
C ALA A 123 0.01 -2.29 -10.87
N ALA A 124 -1.02 -2.94 -11.42
CA ALA A 124 -1.97 -2.33 -12.35
C ALA A 124 -2.74 -1.15 -11.74
N GLY A 125 -3.15 -1.26 -10.47
CA GLY A 125 -3.84 -0.17 -9.74
C GLY A 125 -2.92 1.05 -9.55
N ILE A 126 -1.66 0.82 -9.20
CA ILE A 126 -0.65 1.87 -9.05
C ILE A 126 -0.35 2.53 -10.40
N GLU A 127 -0.07 1.75 -11.45
CA GLU A 127 0.20 2.25 -12.80
C GLU A 127 -0.95 3.11 -13.32
N ARG A 128 -2.20 2.62 -13.20
CA ARG A 128 -3.38 3.39 -13.59
C ARG A 128 -3.44 4.75 -12.89
N THR A 129 -3.20 4.79 -11.58
CA THR A 129 -3.25 6.03 -10.80
C THR A 129 -2.16 7.00 -11.24
N LEU A 130 -0.93 6.52 -11.41
CA LEU A 130 0.21 7.33 -11.84
C LEU A 130 -0.01 7.90 -13.26
N LEU A 131 -0.45 7.08 -14.21
CA LEU A 131 -0.68 7.47 -15.60
C LEU A 131 -1.88 8.41 -15.78
N LEU A 132 -2.93 8.27 -14.95
CA LEU A 132 -4.04 9.24 -14.94
C LEU A 132 -3.58 10.63 -14.45
N SER A 133 -2.58 10.68 -13.59
CA SER A 133 -2.03 11.93 -13.05
C SER A 133 -0.89 12.51 -13.91
N ASN A 134 -0.16 11.66 -14.62
CA ASN A 134 0.90 12.03 -15.56
C ASN A 134 0.94 11.05 -16.74
N PRO A 135 0.22 11.33 -17.84
CA PRO A 135 0.18 10.45 -19.03
C PRO A 135 1.53 10.23 -19.73
N ASP A 136 2.47 11.14 -19.53
CA ASP A 136 3.81 11.06 -20.15
C ASP A 136 4.82 10.28 -19.30
N LEU A 137 4.40 9.79 -18.13
CA LEU A 137 5.25 9.04 -17.21
C LEU A 137 5.60 7.66 -17.80
N THR A 138 6.88 7.35 -17.90
CA THR A 138 7.34 6.01 -18.25
C THR A 138 7.35 5.13 -17.01
N LEU A 139 6.63 4.02 -17.03
CA LEU A 139 6.54 3.07 -15.92
C LEU A 139 7.16 1.72 -16.25
N ARG A 140 7.76 1.11 -15.24
CA ARG A 140 8.22 -0.28 -15.24
C ARG A 140 7.83 -0.90 -13.92
N SER A 141 7.02 -1.96 -13.94
CA SER A 141 6.52 -2.56 -12.71
C SER A 141 6.80 -4.06 -12.63
N ALA A 142 6.88 -4.55 -11.40
CA ALA A 142 6.97 -5.97 -11.10
C ALA A 142 6.11 -6.33 -9.89
N GLY A 143 5.35 -7.42 -10.01
CA GLY A 143 4.68 -8.07 -8.89
C GLY A 143 5.60 -9.14 -8.28
N ILE A 144 5.89 -9.05 -6.97
CA ILE A 144 6.86 -9.90 -6.28
C ILE A 144 6.24 -10.63 -5.07
N LEU A 145 5.12 -11.32 -5.27
CA LEU A 145 4.40 -12.04 -4.22
C LEU A 145 5.28 -12.98 -3.37
N PRO A 146 6.29 -13.69 -3.92
CA PRO A 146 7.18 -14.50 -3.10
C PRO A 146 7.89 -13.72 -1.98
N VAL A 147 8.18 -12.43 -2.18
CA VAL A 147 8.78 -11.55 -1.17
C VAL A 147 7.78 -11.26 -0.04
N VAL A 148 6.53 -11.00 -0.36
CA VAL A 148 5.46 -10.80 0.64
C VAL A 148 5.32 -12.05 1.52
N LEU A 149 5.25 -13.22 0.91
CA LEU A 149 5.17 -14.50 1.63
C LEU A 149 6.40 -14.76 2.52
N ALA A 150 7.58 -14.31 2.12
CA ALA A 150 8.80 -14.41 2.92
C ALA A 150 8.75 -13.49 4.15
N ILE A 151 8.27 -12.25 3.99
CA ILE A 151 8.07 -11.31 5.08
C ILE A 151 7.09 -11.88 6.12
N GLU A 152 5.95 -12.42 5.68
CA GLU A 152 4.95 -13.00 6.58
C GLU A 152 5.45 -14.25 7.33
N ARG A 153 6.47 -14.93 6.82
CA ARG A 153 7.18 -16.00 7.54
C ARG A 153 8.25 -15.49 8.50
N GLY A 154 8.48 -14.19 8.58
CA GLY A 154 9.49 -13.59 9.45
C GLY A 154 10.92 -13.75 8.95
N GLU A 155 11.13 -13.85 7.62
CA GLU A 155 12.48 -13.90 7.05
C GLU A 155 13.21 -12.57 7.29
N GLU A 156 14.45 -12.62 7.75
CA GLU A 156 15.23 -11.42 8.08
C GLU A 156 15.46 -10.53 6.85
N PRO A 157 15.35 -9.18 6.99
CA PRO A 157 15.39 -8.25 5.85
C PRO A 157 16.63 -8.38 4.97
N GLU A 158 17.81 -8.60 5.55
CA GLU A 158 19.07 -8.72 4.82
C GLU A 158 19.11 -10.00 3.97
N GLU A 159 18.66 -11.13 4.54
CA GLU A 159 18.60 -12.43 3.85
C GLU A 159 17.54 -12.39 2.74
N LEU A 160 16.38 -11.78 3.01
CA LEU A 160 15.30 -11.60 2.07
C LEU A 160 15.75 -10.81 0.84
N VAL A 161 16.40 -9.66 1.06
CA VAL A 161 16.88 -8.78 -0.04
C VAL A 161 17.88 -9.52 -0.92
N GLU A 162 18.78 -10.32 -0.33
CA GLU A 162 19.78 -11.11 -1.05
C GLU A 162 19.15 -12.31 -1.80
N ARG A 163 18.35 -13.12 -1.10
CA ARG A 163 17.71 -14.32 -1.66
C ARG A 163 16.82 -14.00 -2.86
N HIS A 164 16.06 -12.92 -2.76
CA HIS A 164 15.15 -12.49 -3.83
C HIS A 164 15.80 -11.55 -4.85
N ARG A 165 17.13 -11.31 -4.73
CA ARG A 165 17.92 -10.52 -5.66
C ARG A 165 17.31 -9.13 -5.94
N LEU A 166 16.81 -8.47 -4.88
CA LEU A 166 16.18 -7.18 -5.01
C LEU A 166 17.13 -6.06 -5.47
N PRO A 167 18.43 -6.06 -5.10
CA PRO A 167 19.39 -5.11 -5.65
C PRO A 167 19.54 -5.22 -7.17
N GLU A 168 19.62 -6.44 -7.71
CA GLU A 168 19.74 -6.65 -9.16
C GLU A 168 18.47 -6.21 -9.90
N LEU A 169 17.29 -6.40 -9.29
CA LEU A 169 16.04 -5.87 -9.84
C LEU A 169 16.05 -4.34 -9.84
N ALA A 170 16.50 -3.70 -8.77
CA ALA A 170 16.62 -2.25 -8.69
C ALA A 170 17.65 -1.70 -9.69
N ASP A 171 18.78 -2.38 -9.85
CA ASP A 171 19.81 -2.03 -10.83
C ASP A 171 19.30 -2.19 -12.27
N TRP A 172 18.51 -3.22 -12.54
CA TRP A 172 17.85 -3.37 -13.82
C TRP A 172 16.91 -2.20 -14.12
N PHE A 173 16.07 -1.79 -13.16
CA PHE A 173 15.21 -0.63 -13.32
C PHE A 173 16.00 0.66 -13.56
N ALA A 174 17.09 0.87 -12.81
CA ALA A 174 17.99 2.01 -13.00
C ALA A 174 18.62 2.02 -14.40
N ALA A 175 19.08 0.87 -14.89
CA ALA A 175 19.63 0.71 -16.23
C ALA A 175 18.60 0.98 -17.34
N GLN A 176 17.31 0.79 -17.06
CA GLN A 176 16.20 1.15 -17.94
C GLN A 176 15.78 2.63 -17.80
N GLY A 177 16.48 3.44 -17.02
CA GLY A 177 16.26 4.87 -16.88
C GLY A 177 15.21 5.25 -15.83
N ALA A 178 14.86 4.38 -14.87
CA ALA A 178 14.02 4.76 -13.75
C ALA A 178 14.76 5.77 -12.86
N GLU A 179 14.07 6.82 -12.44
CA GLU A 179 14.59 7.87 -11.56
C GLU A 179 14.45 7.50 -10.08
N ALA A 180 13.45 6.66 -9.75
CA ALA A 180 13.21 6.15 -8.41
C ALA A 180 12.45 4.82 -8.43
N LEU A 181 12.51 4.08 -7.31
CA LEU A 181 11.78 2.83 -7.06
C LEU A 181 10.67 3.08 -6.03
N LEU A 182 9.42 2.93 -6.44
CA LEU A 182 8.25 3.04 -5.59
C LEU A 182 7.92 1.70 -4.93
N LEU A 183 7.84 1.70 -3.60
CA LEU A 183 7.41 0.55 -2.80
C LEU A 183 5.88 0.49 -2.76
N GLY A 184 5.30 -0.27 -3.68
CA GLY A 184 3.87 -0.40 -3.88
C GLY A 184 3.21 -1.52 -3.04
N CYS A 185 3.69 -1.78 -1.83
CA CYS A 185 3.13 -2.75 -0.91
C CYS A 185 3.41 -2.36 0.54
N THR A 186 2.42 -2.52 1.42
CA THR A 186 2.50 -2.26 2.86
C THR A 186 3.61 -3.06 3.57
N HIS A 187 3.91 -4.26 3.09
CA HIS A 187 4.98 -5.09 3.63
C HIS A 187 6.40 -4.56 3.32
N PHE A 188 6.58 -3.78 2.27
CA PHE A 188 7.91 -3.48 1.74
C PHE A 188 8.76 -2.49 2.56
N PRO A 189 8.20 -1.60 3.40
CA PRO A 189 8.99 -0.87 4.38
C PRO A 189 9.85 -1.77 5.27
N TYR A 190 9.46 -3.04 5.48
CA TYR A 190 10.19 -4.04 6.23
C TYR A 190 11.63 -4.23 5.76
N PHE A 191 11.87 -4.25 4.45
CA PHE A 191 13.22 -4.42 3.87
C PHE A 191 13.81 -3.12 3.29
N LYS A 192 13.12 -1.98 3.40
CA LYS A 192 13.51 -0.70 2.77
C LYS A 192 14.97 -0.31 3.10
N GLU A 193 15.34 -0.39 4.37
CA GLU A 193 16.70 -0.01 4.79
C GLU A 193 17.75 -0.97 4.24
N ALA A 194 17.50 -2.28 4.28
CA ALA A 194 18.39 -3.29 3.74
C ALA A 194 18.64 -3.10 2.24
N LEU A 195 17.57 -2.80 1.47
CA LEU A 195 17.67 -2.52 0.05
C LEU A 195 18.35 -1.18 -0.23
N SER A 196 18.04 -0.13 0.55
CA SER A 196 18.62 1.21 0.35
C SER A 196 20.16 1.24 0.50
N ARG A 197 20.73 0.34 1.30
CA ARG A 197 22.19 0.19 1.42
C ARG A 197 22.84 -0.48 0.20
N ARG A 198 22.04 -1.12 -0.68
CA ARG A 198 22.51 -1.97 -1.78
C ARG A 198 22.13 -1.48 -3.17
N THR A 199 21.36 -0.38 -3.27
CA THR A 199 21.01 0.25 -4.55
C THR A 199 21.29 1.75 -4.54
N ARG A 200 21.56 2.31 -5.70
CA ARG A 200 21.68 3.77 -5.89
C ARG A 200 20.36 4.41 -6.31
N LEU A 201 19.36 3.60 -6.64
CA LEU A 201 18.04 4.10 -7.05
C LEU A 201 17.31 4.63 -5.80
N PRO A 202 16.87 5.90 -5.77
CA PRO A 202 16.08 6.42 -4.67
C PRO A 202 14.83 5.59 -4.42
N ILE A 203 14.54 5.28 -3.16
CA ILE A 203 13.39 4.46 -2.77
C ILE A 203 12.29 5.38 -2.22
N LEU A 204 11.11 5.29 -2.81
CA LEU A 204 9.91 6.03 -2.45
C LEU A 204 8.96 5.13 -1.65
N ASP A 205 8.59 5.60 -0.48
CA ASP A 205 7.66 4.94 0.42
C ASP A 205 6.54 5.93 0.79
N PRO A 206 5.26 5.63 0.52
CA PRO A 206 4.18 6.57 0.74
C PRO A 206 3.80 6.79 2.21
N ALA A 207 4.30 5.98 3.15
CA ALA A 207 3.82 5.93 4.53
C ALA A 207 3.81 7.29 5.24
N GLN A 208 4.93 8.02 5.20
CA GLN A 208 5.03 9.32 5.89
C GLN A 208 4.07 10.37 5.32
N GLU A 209 3.93 10.41 4.01
CA GLU A 209 3.01 11.35 3.36
C GLU A 209 1.55 10.99 3.64
N MET A 210 1.22 9.70 3.72
CA MET A 210 -0.09 9.25 4.14
C MET A 210 -0.42 9.68 5.59
N LEU A 211 0.53 9.59 6.51
CA LEU A 211 0.37 10.09 7.89
C LEU A 211 0.08 11.59 7.89
N ARG A 212 0.83 12.36 7.11
CA ARG A 212 0.59 13.81 6.95
C ARG A 212 -0.81 14.11 6.39
N LEU A 213 -1.29 13.33 5.42
CA LEU A 213 -2.65 13.45 4.89
C LEU A 213 -3.73 13.07 5.94
N LEU A 214 -3.41 12.17 6.85
CA LEU A 214 -4.28 11.84 7.98
C LEU A 214 -4.34 12.96 9.03
N GLY A 215 -3.38 13.89 9.02
CA GLY A 215 -3.28 15.00 9.97
C GLY A 215 -2.40 14.71 11.19
N VAL A 216 -1.42 13.81 11.03
CA VAL A 216 -0.46 13.41 12.09
C VAL A 216 0.97 13.77 11.70
#